data_80e1c9beb2c023ace0b536b26f38f7c3
#
_entry.id   80e1c9beb2c023ace0b536b26f38f7c3
#
_cell.length_a   1.000
_cell.length_b   1.000
_cell.length_c   1.000
_cell.angle_alpha   90.00
_cell.angle_beta   90.00
_cell.angle_gamma   90.00
#
_symmetry.space_group_name_H-M   'P 1'
#
loop_
_entity.id
_entity.type
_entity.pdbx_description
1 polymer ?
#
loop_
_entity_poly.entity_id
_entity_poly.type
_entity_poly.pdbx_seq_one_letter_code
_entity_poly.pdbx_strand_id
1 'polypeptide(L)'
;MIGLLVFKEKLKQFYGKYNIYIVPVVKFLVGLLTFWLINANVGFMSKLKNPLIPVVMGLVASFIPYGVTAFLAGVFILIHVAQVSLEIALVIFVFVLAVTVLYYGFRPGDGYLLLLTPLLFFLRIPYVVPLVVGLSGSLVSIVPVCSGVCIYYILM
;
A
#
# COMPACT_ATOMS: atom_id res chain seq x y z
N MET A 1 -7.82 26.36 23.83
CA MET A 1 -8.51 26.02 22.58
C MET A 1 -8.03 26.82 21.37
N ILE A 2 -7.80 28.13 21.46
CA ILE A 2 -7.35 28.99 20.35
C ILE A 2 -5.97 28.56 19.81
N GLY A 3 -5.02 28.16 20.67
CA GLY A 3 -3.69 27.71 20.25
C GLY A 3 -3.68 26.46 19.38
N LEU A 4 -4.58 25.50 19.65
CA LEU A 4 -4.76 24.26 18.87
C LEU A 4 -5.35 24.54 17.47
N LEU A 5 -6.27 25.50 17.39
CA LEU A 5 -6.87 25.94 16.12
C LEU A 5 -5.84 26.66 15.25
N VAL A 6 -5.05 27.56 15.84
CA VAL A 6 -3.98 28.26 15.13
C VAL A 6 -2.88 27.30 14.66
N PHE A 7 -2.53 26.31 15.47
CA PHE A 7 -1.58 25.26 15.09
C PHE A 7 -2.11 24.40 13.93
N LYS A 8 -3.38 24.01 13.98
CA LYS A 8 -4.06 23.27 12.89
C LYS A 8 -4.10 24.07 11.59
N GLU A 9 -4.41 25.38 11.66
CA GLU A 9 -4.40 26.24 10.48
C GLU A 9 -3.01 26.44 9.90
N LYS A 10 -1.99 26.64 10.72
CA LYS A 10 -0.58 26.71 10.26
C LYS A 10 -0.12 25.41 9.61
N LEU A 11 -0.47 24.26 10.18
CA LEU A 11 -0.19 22.95 9.59
C LEU A 11 -0.90 22.79 8.23
N LYS A 12 -2.17 23.20 8.14
CA LYS A 12 -2.94 23.13 6.90
C LYS A 12 -2.38 24.05 5.82
N GLN A 13 -1.95 25.27 6.19
CA GLN A 13 -1.30 26.21 5.26
C GLN A 13 0.08 25.70 4.81
N PHE A 14 0.87 25.15 5.75
CA PHE A 14 2.18 24.55 5.44
C PHE A 14 2.01 23.34 4.50
N TYR A 15 1.08 22.43 4.81
CA TYR A 15 0.77 21.29 3.98
C TYR A 15 0.27 21.73 2.59
N GLY A 16 -0.61 22.71 2.51
CA GLY A 16 -1.11 23.24 1.23
C GLY A 16 0.00 23.85 0.36
N LYS A 17 0.96 24.56 0.96
CA LYS A 17 2.07 25.20 0.26
C LYS A 17 3.12 24.20 -0.24
N TYR A 18 3.38 23.14 0.53
CA TYR A 18 4.42 22.13 0.24
C TYR A 18 3.86 20.81 -0.27
N ASN A 19 2.54 20.71 -0.51
CA ASN A 19 1.87 19.51 -0.94
C ASN A 19 2.50 18.87 -2.20
N ILE A 20 2.94 19.70 -3.15
CA ILE A 20 3.59 19.26 -4.39
C ILE A 20 4.88 18.45 -4.12
N TYR A 21 5.59 18.74 -3.03
CA TYR A 21 6.83 18.04 -2.65
C TYR A 21 6.58 16.93 -1.64
N ILE A 22 5.68 17.17 -0.67
CA ILE A 22 5.40 16.22 0.42
C ILE A 22 4.72 14.95 -0.10
N VAL A 23 3.74 15.09 -0.98
CA VAL A 23 2.98 13.94 -1.50
C VAL A 23 3.86 12.93 -2.27
N PRO A 24 4.73 13.35 -3.22
CA PRO A 24 5.64 12.42 -3.89
C PRO A 24 6.62 11.75 -2.94
N VAL A 25 7.14 12.48 -1.93
CA VAL A 25 8.06 11.92 -0.93
C VAL A 25 7.37 10.84 -0.09
N VAL A 26 6.15 11.11 0.39
CA VAL A 26 5.36 10.13 1.15
C VAL A 26 5.05 8.89 0.30
N LYS A 27 4.64 9.10 -0.96
CA LYS A 27 4.40 8.00 -1.91
C LYS A 27 5.66 7.18 -2.16
N PHE A 28 6.80 7.84 -2.32
CA PHE A 28 8.09 7.17 -2.45
C PHE A 28 8.40 6.29 -1.25
N LEU A 29 8.29 6.82 -0.02
CA LEU A 29 8.56 6.08 1.21
C LEU A 29 7.63 4.88 1.37
N VAL A 30 6.33 5.08 1.18
CA VAL A 30 5.33 3.99 1.26
C VAL A 30 5.60 2.94 0.19
N GLY A 31 5.84 3.35 -1.05
CA GLY A 31 6.18 2.44 -2.15
C GLY A 31 7.48 1.66 -1.87
N LEU A 32 8.53 2.37 -1.48
CA LEU A 32 9.83 1.75 -1.15
C LEU A 32 9.68 0.70 -0.03
N LEU A 33 9.00 1.04 1.06
CA LEU A 33 8.76 0.11 2.16
C LEU A 33 7.93 -1.10 1.70
N THR A 34 6.89 -0.88 0.90
CA THR A 34 6.04 -1.95 0.37
C THR A 34 6.87 -2.93 -0.48
N PHE A 35 7.60 -2.44 -1.48
CA PHE A 35 8.40 -3.30 -2.35
C PHE A 35 9.60 -3.93 -1.64
N TRP A 36 10.17 -3.23 -0.65
CA TRP A 36 11.21 -3.79 0.21
C TRP A 36 10.69 -4.96 1.04
N LEU A 37 9.51 -4.82 1.67
CA LEU A 37 8.89 -5.87 2.46
C LEU A 37 8.51 -7.08 1.60
N ILE A 38 7.96 -6.87 0.39
CA ILE A 38 7.67 -7.96 -0.55
C ILE A 38 8.96 -8.70 -0.90
N ASN A 39 10.02 -7.97 -1.23
CA ASN A 39 11.30 -8.56 -1.61
C ASN A 39 11.97 -9.30 -0.44
N ALA A 40 11.78 -8.84 0.79
CA ALA A 40 12.32 -9.48 1.99
C ALA A 40 11.57 -10.76 2.39
N ASN A 41 10.23 -10.76 2.27
CA ASN A 41 9.39 -11.86 2.72
C ASN A 41 9.05 -12.89 1.62
N VAL A 42 8.85 -12.43 0.38
CA VAL A 42 8.49 -13.31 -0.75
C VAL A 42 9.67 -13.62 -1.63
N GLY A 43 10.72 -12.84 -1.63
CA GLY A 43 11.96 -12.83 -2.41
C GLY A 43 12.49 -14.13 -3.03
N PHE A 44 11.62 -14.96 -3.61
CA PHE A 44 11.98 -16.25 -4.20
C PHE A 44 12.81 -16.13 -5.47
N MET A 45 12.66 -15.04 -6.23
CA MET A 45 13.39 -14.80 -7.46
C MET A 45 14.72 -14.10 -7.19
N SER A 46 15.84 -14.82 -7.27
CA SER A 46 17.19 -14.29 -7.00
C SER A 46 17.55 -13.05 -7.84
N LYS A 47 17.06 -12.98 -9.08
CA LYS A 47 17.29 -11.83 -9.97
C LYS A 47 16.60 -10.55 -9.49
N LEU A 48 15.44 -10.68 -8.83
CA LEU A 48 14.66 -9.55 -8.28
C LEU A 48 15.03 -9.23 -6.83
N LYS A 49 15.84 -10.05 -6.17
CA LYS A 49 16.30 -9.83 -4.79
C LYS A 49 17.34 -8.69 -4.66
N ASN A 50 17.65 -8.01 -5.76
CA ASN A 50 18.56 -6.87 -5.76
C ASN A 50 17.91 -5.69 -5.00
N PRO A 51 18.61 -5.07 -4.04
CA PRO A 51 18.09 -3.91 -3.28
C PRO A 51 17.79 -2.68 -4.13
N LEU A 52 18.31 -2.62 -5.36
CA LEU A 52 17.99 -1.54 -6.31
C LEU A 52 16.54 -1.59 -6.80
N ILE A 53 15.95 -2.78 -6.91
CA ILE A 53 14.58 -2.94 -7.46
C ILE A 53 13.52 -2.26 -6.60
N PRO A 54 13.45 -2.45 -5.27
CA PRO A 54 12.55 -1.71 -4.42
C PRO A 54 12.71 -0.19 -4.51
N VAL A 55 13.94 0.30 -4.69
CA VAL A 55 14.21 1.74 -4.85
C VAL A 55 13.64 2.27 -6.15
N VAL A 56 13.87 1.56 -7.27
CA VAL A 56 13.32 1.94 -8.58
C VAL A 56 11.79 1.89 -8.55
N MET A 57 11.21 0.84 -7.99
CA MET A 57 9.75 0.70 -7.86
C MET A 57 9.16 1.77 -6.93
N GLY A 58 9.86 2.15 -5.87
CA GLY A 58 9.49 3.27 -5.00
C GLY A 58 9.50 4.61 -5.75
N LEU A 59 10.50 4.85 -6.60
CA LEU A 59 10.54 6.04 -7.45
C LEU A 59 9.35 6.07 -8.43
N VAL A 60 9.03 4.97 -9.07
CA VAL A 60 7.84 4.85 -9.93
C VAL A 60 6.57 5.13 -9.13
N ALA A 61 6.43 4.56 -7.92
CA ALA A 61 5.29 4.78 -7.03
C ALA A 61 5.08 6.26 -6.63
N SER A 62 6.16 7.05 -6.62
CA SER A 62 6.11 8.50 -6.33
C SER A 62 5.23 9.28 -7.31
N PHE A 63 5.18 8.86 -8.58
CA PHE A 63 4.48 9.56 -9.66
C PHE A 63 3.08 9.03 -9.93
N ILE A 64 2.77 7.80 -9.53
CA ILE A 64 1.51 7.13 -9.81
C ILE A 64 0.55 7.17 -8.60
N PRO A 65 -0.78 7.00 -8.81
CA PRO A 65 -1.74 6.91 -7.72
C PRO A 65 -1.55 5.62 -6.90
N TYR A 66 -1.89 5.67 -5.61
CA TYR A 66 -1.75 4.54 -4.68
C TYR A 66 -2.44 3.24 -5.15
N GLY A 67 -3.59 3.33 -5.83
CA GLY A 67 -4.29 2.16 -6.36
C GLY A 67 -3.47 1.42 -7.42
N VAL A 68 -2.80 2.15 -8.32
CA VAL A 68 -1.92 1.57 -9.33
C VAL A 68 -0.65 1.01 -8.68
N THR A 69 -0.11 1.68 -7.65
CA THR A 69 1.01 1.16 -6.87
C THR A 69 0.65 -0.15 -6.18
N ALA A 70 -0.57 -0.27 -5.62
CA ALA A 70 -1.06 -1.50 -5.02
C ALA A 70 -1.20 -2.63 -6.05
N PHE A 71 -1.72 -2.32 -7.24
CA PHE A 71 -1.78 -3.28 -8.35
C PHE A 71 -0.39 -3.76 -8.77
N LEU A 72 0.57 -2.84 -8.94
CA LEU A 72 1.96 -3.18 -9.25
C LEU A 72 2.62 -4.03 -8.16
N ALA A 73 2.33 -3.76 -6.88
CA ALA A 73 2.79 -4.60 -5.78
C ALA A 73 2.21 -6.02 -5.88
N GLY A 74 0.93 -6.17 -6.23
CA GLY A 74 0.29 -7.46 -6.51
C GLY A 74 0.96 -8.22 -7.66
N VAL A 75 1.25 -7.54 -8.77
CA VAL A 75 1.98 -8.12 -9.90
C VAL A 75 3.40 -8.53 -9.50
N PHE A 76 4.06 -7.73 -8.66
CA PHE A 76 5.41 -8.04 -8.17
C PHE A 76 5.42 -9.31 -7.29
N ILE A 77 4.41 -9.50 -6.43
CA ILE A 77 4.18 -10.73 -5.67
C ILE A 77 3.98 -11.92 -6.62
N LEU A 78 3.14 -11.75 -7.66
CA LEU A 78 2.88 -12.79 -8.65
C LEU A 78 4.14 -13.27 -9.34
N ILE A 79 5.01 -12.37 -9.75
CA ILE A 79 6.28 -12.70 -10.42
C ILE A 79 7.17 -13.54 -9.50
N HIS A 80 7.26 -13.18 -8.21
CA HIS A 80 8.04 -13.94 -7.24
C HIS A 80 7.46 -15.35 -7.01
N VAL A 81 6.16 -15.46 -6.84
CA VAL A 81 5.49 -16.74 -6.55
C VAL A 81 5.45 -17.65 -7.77
N ALA A 82 5.33 -17.11 -8.98
CA ALA A 82 5.35 -17.88 -10.22
C ALA A 82 6.68 -18.64 -10.43
N GLN A 83 7.76 -18.19 -9.80
CA GLN A 83 9.05 -18.92 -9.82
C GLN A 83 9.07 -20.15 -8.92
N VAL A 84 8.17 -20.21 -7.93
CA VAL A 84 8.09 -21.34 -6.99
C VAL A 84 7.05 -22.36 -7.44
N SER A 85 5.84 -21.88 -7.75
CA SER A 85 4.73 -22.72 -8.19
C SER A 85 3.77 -21.90 -9.05
N LEU A 86 3.51 -22.41 -10.24
CA LEU A 86 2.58 -21.82 -11.18
C LEU A 86 1.12 -21.95 -10.68
N GLU A 87 0.82 -23.04 -9.94
CA GLU A 87 -0.51 -23.28 -9.36
C GLU A 87 -0.86 -22.24 -8.30
N ILE A 88 0.08 -21.97 -7.37
CA ILE A 88 -0.10 -20.95 -6.32
C ILE A 88 -0.17 -19.55 -6.96
N ALA A 89 0.65 -19.29 -7.98
CA ALA A 89 0.62 -18.01 -8.70
C ALA A 89 -0.75 -17.77 -9.34
N LEU A 90 -1.40 -18.81 -9.88
CA LEU A 90 -2.73 -18.69 -10.47
C LEU A 90 -3.78 -18.32 -9.41
N VAL A 91 -3.73 -18.90 -8.23
CA VAL A 91 -4.62 -18.56 -7.10
C VAL A 91 -4.42 -17.09 -6.69
N ILE A 92 -3.16 -16.66 -6.53
CA ILE A 92 -2.83 -15.26 -6.19
C ILE A 92 -3.25 -14.32 -7.30
N PHE A 93 -3.14 -14.71 -8.57
CA PHE A 93 -3.60 -13.91 -9.71
C PHE A 93 -5.11 -13.63 -9.63
N VAL A 94 -5.91 -14.68 -9.39
CA VAL A 94 -7.37 -14.52 -9.22
C VAL A 94 -7.67 -13.62 -8.02
N PHE A 95 -6.92 -13.76 -6.92
CA PHE A 95 -7.09 -12.91 -5.75
C PHE A 95 -6.75 -11.44 -6.05
N VAL A 96 -5.63 -11.16 -6.71
CA VAL A 96 -5.22 -9.79 -7.10
C VAL A 96 -6.26 -9.17 -8.04
N LEU A 97 -6.81 -9.94 -8.98
CA LEU A 97 -7.90 -9.50 -9.84
C LEU A 97 -9.15 -9.15 -9.02
N ALA A 98 -9.57 -10.02 -8.10
CA ALA A 98 -10.73 -9.78 -7.25
C ALA A 98 -10.56 -8.51 -6.41
N VAL A 99 -9.41 -8.33 -5.76
CA VAL A 99 -9.10 -7.11 -4.99
C VAL A 99 -9.13 -5.87 -5.88
N THR A 100 -8.57 -5.96 -7.10
CA THR A 100 -8.55 -4.85 -8.05
C THR A 100 -9.96 -4.45 -8.46
N VAL A 101 -10.80 -5.43 -8.83
CA VAL A 101 -12.21 -5.18 -9.20
C VAL A 101 -12.99 -4.57 -8.03
N LEU A 102 -12.84 -5.12 -6.83
CA LEU A 102 -13.49 -4.59 -5.63
C LEU A 102 -13.02 -3.16 -5.32
N TYR A 103 -11.73 -2.91 -5.41
CA TYR A 103 -11.17 -1.58 -5.16
C TYR A 103 -11.71 -0.54 -6.15
N TYR A 104 -11.61 -0.79 -7.46
CA TYR A 104 -12.09 0.14 -8.48
C TYR A 104 -13.61 0.27 -8.50
N GLY A 105 -14.35 -0.80 -8.16
CA GLY A 105 -15.80 -0.80 -8.11
C GLY A 105 -16.38 -0.01 -6.94
N PHE A 106 -15.73 -0.05 -5.76
CA PHE A 106 -16.29 0.54 -4.55
C PHE A 106 -15.60 1.84 -4.09
N ARG A 107 -14.27 1.91 -4.09
CA ARG A 107 -13.54 3.04 -3.49
C ARG A 107 -12.19 3.32 -4.14
N PRO A 108 -12.16 3.84 -5.37
CA PRO A 108 -10.90 4.14 -6.06
C PRO A 108 -10.06 5.26 -5.39
N GLY A 109 -10.65 6.06 -4.48
CA GLY A 109 -9.96 7.09 -3.72
C GLY A 109 -9.13 6.59 -2.53
N ASP A 110 -9.48 5.41 -1.98
CA ASP A 110 -8.90 4.88 -0.74
C ASP A 110 -7.73 3.89 -0.97
N GLY A 111 -7.07 3.97 -2.12
CA GLY A 111 -5.95 3.07 -2.49
C GLY A 111 -4.77 3.08 -1.53
N TYR A 112 -4.58 4.17 -0.78
CA TYR A 112 -3.56 4.24 0.26
C TYR A 112 -3.81 3.22 1.38
N LEU A 113 -5.08 2.86 1.67
CA LEU A 113 -5.42 1.86 2.68
C LEU A 113 -4.96 0.45 2.28
N LEU A 114 -5.00 0.11 0.98
CA LEU A 114 -4.50 -1.17 0.47
C LEU A 114 -3.01 -1.38 0.75
N LEU A 115 -2.21 -0.31 0.69
CA LEU A 115 -0.77 -0.36 0.94
C LEU A 115 -0.45 -0.18 2.43
N LEU A 116 -1.15 0.74 3.09
CA LEU A 116 -0.89 1.08 4.49
C LEU A 116 -1.29 -0.05 5.44
N THR A 117 -2.37 -0.77 5.15
CA THR A 117 -2.83 -1.88 6.00
C THR A 117 -1.78 -2.98 6.15
N PRO A 118 -1.29 -3.64 5.08
CA PRO A 118 -0.27 -4.67 5.23
C PRO A 118 1.04 -4.11 5.82
N LEU A 119 1.40 -2.85 5.49
CA LEU A 119 2.58 -2.20 6.03
C LEU A 119 2.53 -2.08 7.56
N LEU A 120 1.40 -1.61 8.12
CA LEU A 120 1.22 -1.48 9.57
C LEU A 120 1.12 -2.83 10.29
N PHE A 121 0.60 -3.85 9.63
CA PHE A 121 0.66 -5.22 10.14
C PHE A 121 2.10 -5.71 10.28
N PHE A 122 2.97 -5.45 9.31
CA PHE A 122 4.40 -5.77 9.41
C PHE A 122 5.10 -4.98 10.52
N LEU A 123 4.70 -3.74 10.76
CA LEU A 123 5.21 -2.91 11.86
C LEU A 123 4.66 -3.31 13.24
N ARG A 124 3.86 -4.40 13.32
CA ARG A 124 3.20 -4.90 14.53
C ARG A 124 2.23 -3.90 15.17
N ILE A 125 1.62 -3.04 14.37
CA ILE A 125 0.60 -2.08 14.80
C ILE A 125 -0.68 -2.28 13.97
N PRO A 126 -1.28 -3.50 13.97
CA PRO A 126 -2.36 -3.87 13.06
C PRO A 126 -3.66 -3.11 13.30
N TYR A 127 -3.90 -2.68 14.55
CA TYR A 127 -5.18 -2.09 14.95
C TYR A 127 -5.37 -0.63 14.52
N VAL A 128 -4.32 0.07 14.13
CA VAL A 128 -4.37 1.50 13.80
C VAL A 128 -5.27 1.76 12.59
N VAL A 129 -5.13 0.99 11.51
CA VAL A 129 -5.94 1.20 10.30
C VAL A 129 -7.42 0.91 10.54
N PRO A 130 -7.83 -0.26 11.06
CA PRO A 130 -9.24 -0.53 11.34
C PRO A 130 -9.86 0.50 12.29
N LEU A 131 -9.09 0.93 13.29
CA LEU A 131 -9.57 1.89 14.31
C LEU A 131 -9.77 3.29 13.71
N VAL A 132 -8.79 3.79 12.96
CA VAL A 132 -8.89 5.11 12.31
C VAL A 132 -9.98 5.11 11.25
N VAL A 133 -10.07 4.06 10.43
CA VAL A 133 -11.10 3.93 9.39
C VAL A 133 -12.49 3.75 10.00
N GLY A 134 -12.61 2.99 11.09
CA GLY A 134 -13.87 2.82 11.82
C GLY A 134 -14.39 4.11 12.44
N LEU A 135 -13.49 5.00 12.89
CA LEU A 135 -13.87 6.28 13.52
C LEU A 135 -14.11 7.42 12.51
N SER A 136 -13.37 7.44 11.39
CA SER A 136 -13.36 8.57 10.46
C SER A 136 -13.78 8.22 9.04
N GLY A 137 -13.78 6.93 8.69
CA GLY A 137 -14.08 6.43 7.36
C GLY A 137 -15.56 6.14 7.12
N SER A 138 -15.87 5.83 5.87
CA SER A 138 -17.19 5.27 5.51
C SER A 138 -17.16 3.74 5.63
N LEU A 139 -18.35 3.13 5.78
CA LEU A 139 -18.48 1.65 5.80
C LEU A 139 -17.85 0.98 4.57
N VAL A 140 -17.84 1.66 3.43
CA VAL A 140 -17.25 1.14 2.19
C VAL A 140 -15.72 1.09 2.25
N SER A 141 -15.08 1.91 3.08
CA SER A 141 -13.61 1.88 3.28
C SER A 141 -13.12 0.61 4.00
N ILE A 142 -14.05 -0.21 4.52
CA ILE A 142 -13.74 -1.55 5.05
C ILE A 142 -13.19 -2.47 3.94
N VAL A 143 -13.67 -2.33 2.70
CA VAL A 143 -13.24 -3.18 1.57
C VAL A 143 -11.72 -3.12 1.34
N PRO A 144 -11.08 -1.94 1.12
CA PRO A 144 -9.63 -1.88 0.96
C PRO A 144 -8.85 -2.31 2.22
N VAL A 145 -9.39 -2.08 3.43
CA VAL A 145 -8.75 -2.54 4.68
C VAL A 145 -8.74 -4.06 4.76
N CYS A 146 -9.89 -4.72 4.56
CA CYS A 146 -9.98 -6.18 4.55
C CYS A 146 -9.08 -6.79 3.48
N SER A 147 -9.06 -6.21 2.28
CA SER A 147 -8.17 -6.64 1.20
C SER A 147 -6.69 -6.53 1.60
N GLY A 148 -6.31 -5.43 2.26
CA GLY A 148 -4.95 -5.24 2.78
C GLY A 148 -4.56 -6.25 3.86
N VAL A 149 -5.48 -6.63 4.74
CA VAL A 149 -5.28 -7.71 5.73
C VAL A 149 -5.05 -9.05 5.03
N CYS A 150 -5.87 -9.38 4.04
CA CYS A 150 -5.69 -10.60 3.26
C CYS A 150 -4.33 -10.64 2.55
N ILE A 151 -3.90 -9.52 1.96
CA ILE A 151 -2.57 -9.40 1.34
C ILE A 151 -1.46 -9.69 2.36
N TYR A 152 -1.56 -9.15 3.56
CA TYR A 152 -0.59 -9.43 4.62
C TYR A 152 -0.47 -10.93 4.93
N TYR A 153 -1.60 -11.63 5.10
CA TYR A 153 -1.60 -13.07 5.39
C TYR A 153 -1.13 -13.94 4.22
N ILE A 154 -1.22 -13.45 2.99
CA ILE A 154 -0.64 -14.12 1.80
C ILE A 154 0.88 -13.96 1.78
N LEU A 155 1.40 -12.84 2.29
CA LEU A 155 2.83 -12.54 2.32
C LEU A 155 3.57 -13.22 3.49
N MET A 156 2.85 -13.67 4.51
CA MET A 156 3.41 -14.25 5.73
C MET A 156 3.39 -15.79 5.68
#